data_76bf4a19f98435bd1c3c4498766f692e
#
_entry.id   76bf4a19f98435bd1c3c4498766f692e
#
_cell.length_a   1.000
_cell.length_b   1.000
_cell.length_c   1.000
_cell.angle_alpha   90.00
_cell.angle_beta   90.00
_cell.angle_gamma   90.00
#
_symmetry.space_group_name_H-M   'P 1'
#
loop_
_entity.id
_entity.type
_entity.pdbx_description
1 polymer ?
#
loop_
_entity_poly.entity_id
_entity_poly.type
_entity_poly.pdbx_seq_one_letter_code
_entity_poly.pdbx_strand_id
1 'polypeptide(L)'
;MGRKLKEVEYIDLEDDGLRLYLDSLKEPLNKEEKEKVYKMLLNNEDEARKILVERNLRLVIPIAKKYVHYGIDYLDLIQAGNIGLMKAAEKFDVNVGAEFSTYATYWIRQHIKRYAEDNSRTIRLANFRYGQMYEYKNAYNLLSSKLGREPSK
;
A
#
# COMPACT_ATOMS: atom_id res chain seq x y z
N MET A 1 20.91 19.64 8.88
CA MET A 1 21.30 18.25 8.62
C MET A 1 20.11 17.34 8.89
N GLY A 2 19.42 16.92 7.85
CA GLY A 2 18.23 16.07 7.97
C GLY A 2 18.61 14.70 8.51
N ARG A 3 17.93 14.27 9.58
CA ARG A 3 17.93 12.87 9.99
C ARG A 3 17.39 12.05 8.81
N LYS A 4 18.27 11.37 8.08
CA LYS A 4 17.86 10.21 7.29
C LYS A 4 17.20 9.25 8.28
N LEU A 5 15.89 9.15 8.22
CA LEU A 5 15.15 8.10 8.90
C LEU A 5 15.79 6.78 8.50
N LYS A 6 16.15 5.99 9.47
CA LYS A 6 16.63 4.61 9.30
C LYS A 6 15.44 3.76 8.82
N GLU A 7 15.09 3.90 7.54
CA GLU A 7 13.93 3.24 6.92
C GLU A 7 14.15 1.76 6.60
N VAL A 8 15.28 1.20 7.00
CA VAL A 8 15.70 -0.16 6.56
C VAL A 8 15.72 -1.18 7.70
N GLU A 9 15.54 -0.75 8.95
CA GLU A 9 15.70 -1.62 10.13
C GLU A 9 14.46 -2.51 10.45
N TYR A 10 13.33 -2.35 9.74
CA TYR A 10 12.09 -3.08 10.04
C TYR A 10 11.69 -4.12 8.99
N ILE A 11 12.47 -4.28 7.94
CA ILE A 11 12.22 -5.34 6.95
C ILE A 11 13.24 -6.43 7.22
N ASP A 12 12.80 -7.46 7.92
CA ASP A 12 13.57 -8.69 8.04
C ASP A 12 13.53 -9.41 6.68
N LEU A 13 14.60 -9.20 5.90
CA LEU A 13 14.77 -9.88 4.61
C LEU A 13 15.15 -11.36 4.80
N GLU A 14 15.41 -11.81 6.04
CA GLU A 14 15.65 -13.22 6.39
C GLU A 14 14.36 -13.95 6.77
N ASP A 15 13.20 -13.25 6.78
CA ASP A 15 11.90 -13.89 6.98
C ASP A 15 11.61 -14.87 5.83
N ASP A 16 11.64 -16.15 6.17
CA ASP A 16 11.34 -17.24 5.23
C ASP A 16 9.95 -17.09 4.59
N GLY A 17 8.98 -16.56 5.31
CA GLY A 17 7.63 -16.29 4.81
C GLY A 17 7.61 -15.26 3.68
N LEU A 18 8.34 -14.16 3.86
CA LEU A 18 8.48 -13.12 2.84
C LEU A 18 9.20 -13.66 1.59
N ARG A 19 10.27 -14.45 1.77
CA ARG A 19 11.00 -15.08 0.65
C ARG A 19 10.10 -16.00 -0.14
N LEU A 20 9.40 -16.93 0.52
CA LEU A 20 8.45 -17.84 -0.13
C LEU A 20 7.36 -17.07 -0.90
N TYR A 21 6.84 -16.00 -0.32
CA TYR A 21 5.87 -15.14 -1.01
C TYR A 21 6.48 -14.52 -2.27
N LEU A 22 7.66 -13.92 -2.18
CA LEU A 22 8.33 -13.28 -3.32
C LEU A 22 8.62 -14.27 -4.45
N ASP A 23 9.05 -15.49 -4.12
CA ASP A 23 9.34 -16.56 -5.08
C ASP A 23 8.08 -17.10 -5.76
N SER A 24 6.92 -17.00 -5.11
CA SER A 24 5.62 -17.39 -5.67
C SER A 24 5.05 -16.40 -6.69
N LEU A 25 5.62 -15.19 -6.77
CA LEU A 25 5.08 -14.12 -7.61
C LEU A 25 5.35 -14.37 -9.10
N LYS A 26 4.29 -14.33 -9.88
CA LYS A 26 4.36 -14.42 -11.33
C LYS A 26 4.93 -13.13 -11.94
N GLU A 27 5.49 -13.25 -13.14
CA GLU A 27 5.96 -12.10 -13.91
C GLU A 27 4.79 -11.21 -14.36
N PRO A 28 5.01 -9.88 -14.49
CA PRO A 28 4.01 -8.97 -15.02
C PRO A 28 3.55 -9.35 -16.42
N LEU A 29 2.32 -9.00 -16.77
CA LEU A 29 1.78 -9.20 -18.13
C LEU A 29 2.59 -8.39 -19.15
N ASN A 30 2.95 -9.02 -20.24
CA ASN A 30 3.46 -8.32 -21.41
C ASN A 30 2.31 -7.59 -22.13
N LYS A 31 2.63 -6.78 -23.15
CA LYS A 31 1.63 -5.95 -23.85
C LYS A 31 0.52 -6.78 -24.51
N GLU A 32 0.88 -7.88 -25.15
CA GLU A 32 -0.06 -8.74 -25.86
C GLU A 32 -0.98 -9.52 -24.89
N GLU A 33 -0.41 -10.05 -23.80
CA GLU A 33 -1.17 -10.72 -22.75
C GLU A 33 -2.15 -9.77 -22.08
N LYS A 34 -1.75 -8.53 -21.85
CA LYS A 34 -2.57 -7.49 -21.26
C LYS A 34 -3.79 -7.16 -22.13
N GLU A 35 -3.59 -7.02 -23.44
CA GLU A 35 -4.69 -6.80 -24.39
C GLU A 35 -5.68 -7.97 -24.38
N LYS A 36 -5.20 -9.21 -24.31
CA LYS A 36 -6.04 -10.41 -24.20
C LYS A 36 -6.86 -10.38 -22.90
N VAL A 37 -6.21 -10.11 -21.76
CA VAL A 37 -6.89 -10.04 -20.46
C VAL A 37 -7.94 -8.93 -20.43
N TYR A 38 -7.66 -7.77 -21.04
CA TYR A 38 -8.62 -6.68 -21.14
C TYR A 38 -9.84 -7.04 -21.99
N LYS A 39 -9.65 -7.79 -23.10
CA LYS A 39 -10.78 -8.31 -23.88
C LYS A 39 -11.64 -9.31 -23.10
N MET A 40 -10.99 -10.19 -22.31
CA MET A 40 -11.70 -11.11 -21.42
C MET A 40 -12.50 -10.38 -20.33
N LEU A 41 -11.94 -9.28 -19.79
CA LEU A 41 -12.66 -8.43 -18.82
C LEU A 41 -13.91 -7.78 -19.41
N LEU A 42 -13.89 -7.36 -20.66
CA LEU A 42 -15.07 -6.84 -21.37
C LEU A 42 -16.19 -7.88 -21.52
N ASN A 43 -15.83 -9.16 -21.54
CA ASN A 43 -16.77 -10.29 -21.57
C ASN A 43 -17.22 -10.72 -20.14
N ASN A 44 -16.83 -9.98 -19.09
CA ASN A 44 -17.10 -10.31 -17.68
C ASN A 44 -16.58 -11.70 -17.23
N GLU A 45 -15.47 -12.15 -17.77
CA GLU A 45 -14.84 -13.39 -17.37
C GLU A 45 -14.13 -13.23 -16.02
N ASP A 46 -14.55 -13.98 -14.99
CA ASP A 46 -13.93 -13.95 -13.66
C ASP A 46 -12.46 -14.39 -13.67
N GLU A 47 -12.09 -15.26 -14.61
CA GLU A 47 -10.71 -15.69 -14.81
C GLU A 47 -9.78 -14.53 -15.19
N ALA A 48 -10.27 -13.57 -15.96
CA ALA A 48 -9.50 -12.39 -16.33
C ALA A 48 -9.15 -11.55 -15.08
N ARG A 49 -10.07 -11.44 -14.10
CA ARG A 49 -9.81 -10.74 -12.84
C ARG A 49 -8.73 -11.42 -12.01
N LYS A 50 -8.76 -12.77 -11.95
CA LYS A 50 -7.72 -13.54 -11.25
C LYS A 50 -6.34 -13.32 -11.88
N ILE A 51 -6.24 -13.45 -13.20
CA ILE A 51 -4.99 -13.21 -13.94
C ILE A 51 -4.48 -11.80 -13.69
N LEU A 52 -5.38 -10.81 -13.72
CA LEU A 52 -5.04 -9.41 -13.49
C LEU A 52 -4.46 -9.19 -12.09
N VAL A 53 -5.04 -9.81 -11.06
CA VAL A 53 -4.51 -9.74 -9.69
C VAL A 53 -3.17 -10.45 -9.59
N GLU A 54 -3.08 -11.72 -9.98
CA GLU A 54 -1.88 -12.55 -9.84
C GLU A 54 -0.65 -11.94 -10.50
N ARG A 55 -0.83 -11.36 -11.70
CA ARG A 55 0.26 -10.75 -12.48
C ARG A 55 0.63 -9.34 -12.03
N ASN A 56 -0.11 -8.76 -11.08
CA ASN A 56 0.15 -7.42 -10.52
C ASN A 56 0.47 -7.42 -9.02
N LEU A 57 0.60 -8.58 -8.35
CA LEU A 57 0.95 -8.67 -6.93
C LEU A 57 2.26 -7.94 -6.60
N ARG A 58 3.24 -7.96 -7.49
CA ARG A 58 4.52 -7.25 -7.31
C ARG A 58 4.36 -5.74 -7.12
N LEU A 59 3.26 -5.14 -7.61
CA LEU A 59 2.97 -3.72 -7.44
C LEU A 59 2.73 -3.33 -5.97
N VAL A 60 2.26 -4.27 -5.16
CA VAL A 60 1.96 -4.04 -3.74
C VAL A 60 3.22 -3.81 -2.91
N ILE A 61 4.32 -4.52 -3.23
CA ILE A 61 5.56 -4.56 -2.46
C ILE A 61 6.15 -3.17 -2.20
N PRO A 62 6.45 -2.34 -3.23
CA PRO A 62 7.03 -1.02 -3.03
C PRO A 62 6.06 -0.05 -2.35
N ILE A 63 4.74 -0.29 -2.46
CA ILE A 63 3.75 0.55 -1.78
C ILE A 63 3.72 0.19 -0.29
N ALA A 64 3.67 -1.09 0.07
CA ALA A 64 3.68 -1.56 1.46
C ALA A 64 4.94 -1.11 2.21
N LYS A 65 6.10 -1.11 1.54
CA LYS A 65 7.37 -0.65 2.12
C LYS A 65 7.29 0.74 2.74
N LYS A 66 6.47 1.63 2.20
CA LYS A 66 6.30 3.00 2.71
C LYS A 66 5.59 3.07 4.06
N TYR A 67 4.94 1.99 4.48
CA TYR A 67 4.13 1.91 5.72
C TYR A 67 4.79 1.10 6.83
N VAL A 68 5.98 0.56 6.63
CA VAL A 68 6.72 -0.22 7.64
C VAL A 68 6.95 0.58 8.93
N HIS A 69 7.07 1.90 8.82
CA HIS A 69 7.24 2.80 9.97
C HIS A 69 6.06 2.79 10.98
N TYR A 70 4.93 2.17 10.64
CA TYR A 70 3.83 1.94 11.58
C TYR A 70 4.11 0.81 12.59
N GLY A 71 5.23 0.08 12.45
CA GLY A 71 5.60 -1.01 13.36
C GLY A 71 4.78 -2.28 13.18
N ILE A 72 4.19 -2.47 12.00
CA ILE A 72 3.41 -3.64 11.61
C ILE A 72 4.31 -4.54 10.76
N ASP A 73 4.11 -5.85 10.88
CA ASP A 73 4.79 -6.83 10.06
C ASP A 73 4.64 -6.51 8.56
N TYR A 74 5.75 -6.66 7.82
CA TYR A 74 5.76 -6.27 6.41
C TYR A 74 4.89 -7.16 5.54
N LEU A 75 4.83 -8.46 5.85
CA LEU A 75 3.98 -9.41 5.13
C LEU A 75 2.50 -9.10 5.35
N ASP A 76 2.10 -8.68 6.56
CA ASP A 76 0.74 -8.25 6.86
C ASP A 76 0.35 -7.00 6.06
N LEU A 77 1.25 -6.02 5.93
CA LEU A 77 1.04 -4.85 5.08
C LEU A 77 0.87 -5.23 3.60
N ILE A 78 1.65 -6.21 3.13
CA ILE A 78 1.52 -6.75 1.77
C ILE A 78 0.15 -7.41 1.61
N GLN A 79 -0.30 -8.24 2.55
CA GLN A 79 -1.61 -8.90 2.46
C GLN A 79 -2.76 -7.88 2.47
N ALA A 80 -2.68 -6.85 3.30
CA ALA A 80 -3.64 -5.75 3.27
C ALA A 80 -3.67 -5.06 1.89
N GLY A 81 -2.51 -4.88 1.28
CA GLY A 81 -2.40 -4.34 -0.07
C GLY A 81 -2.96 -5.27 -1.15
N ASN A 82 -2.76 -6.57 -1.02
CA ASN A 82 -3.33 -7.57 -1.92
C ASN A 82 -4.87 -7.53 -1.92
N ILE A 83 -5.49 -7.34 -0.75
CA ILE A 83 -6.94 -7.12 -0.64
C ILE A 83 -7.35 -5.86 -1.41
N GLY A 84 -6.58 -4.78 -1.31
CA GLY A 84 -6.79 -3.57 -2.10
C GLY A 84 -6.68 -3.80 -3.60
N LEU A 85 -5.70 -4.58 -4.03
CA LEU A 85 -5.50 -4.97 -5.43
C LEU A 85 -6.69 -5.78 -5.97
N MET A 86 -7.21 -6.74 -5.18
CA MET A 86 -8.41 -7.51 -5.53
C MET A 86 -9.63 -6.60 -5.70
N LYS A 87 -9.84 -5.65 -4.78
CA LYS A 87 -10.92 -4.65 -4.89
C LYS A 87 -10.77 -3.76 -6.11
N ALA A 88 -9.55 -3.41 -6.47
CA ALA A 88 -9.28 -2.69 -7.72
C ALA A 88 -9.69 -3.52 -8.94
N ALA A 89 -9.34 -4.80 -8.99
CA ALA A 89 -9.69 -5.68 -10.10
C ALA A 89 -11.20 -5.89 -10.25
N GLU A 90 -11.94 -5.97 -9.14
CA GLU A 90 -13.42 -6.06 -9.14
C GLU A 90 -14.09 -4.83 -9.77
N LYS A 91 -13.50 -3.63 -9.53
CA LYS A 91 -14.11 -2.35 -9.93
C LYS A 91 -13.46 -1.71 -11.15
N PHE A 92 -12.47 -2.37 -11.73
CA PHE A 92 -11.76 -1.83 -12.88
C PHE A 92 -12.61 -1.88 -14.14
N ASP A 93 -12.77 -0.73 -14.79
CA ASP A 93 -13.43 -0.61 -16.08
C ASP A 93 -12.40 -0.27 -17.17
N VAL A 94 -12.26 -1.19 -18.12
CA VAL A 94 -11.35 -1.06 -19.26
C VAL A 94 -11.74 0.11 -20.17
N ASN A 95 -13.03 0.45 -20.24
CA ASN A 95 -13.55 1.49 -21.14
C ASN A 95 -13.07 2.91 -20.76
N VAL A 96 -12.65 3.11 -19.51
CA VAL A 96 -12.13 4.40 -19.02
C VAL A 96 -10.77 4.74 -19.66
N GLY A 97 -10.07 3.75 -20.24
CA GLY A 97 -8.79 3.95 -20.92
C GLY A 97 -7.59 4.19 -19.99
N ALA A 98 -7.76 4.05 -18.68
CA ALA A 98 -6.68 4.16 -17.72
C ALA A 98 -5.94 2.82 -17.55
N GLU A 99 -4.64 2.89 -17.30
CA GLU A 99 -3.85 1.71 -16.97
C GLU A 99 -4.28 1.11 -15.62
N PHE A 100 -4.45 -0.22 -15.56
CA PHE A 100 -4.83 -0.91 -14.33
C PHE A 100 -3.87 -0.61 -13.16
N SER A 101 -2.57 -0.59 -13.39
CA SER A 101 -1.56 -0.31 -12.37
C SER A 101 -1.75 1.07 -11.71
N THR A 102 -2.13 2.07 -12.48
CA THR A 102 -2.42 3.43 -11.99
C THR A 102 -3.65 3.41 -11.10
N TYR A 103 -4.73 2.79 -11.55
CA TYR A 103 -5.97 2.64 -10.81
C TYR A 103 -5.79 1.83 -9.52
N ALA A 104 -5.13 0.67 -9.62
CA ALA A 104 -4.88 -0.22 -8.50
C ALA A 104 -4.02 0.41 -7.40
N THR A 105 -3.04 1.24 -7.76
CA THR A 105 -2.18 1.92 -6.79
C THR A 105 -2.97 2.72 -5.75
N TYR A 106 -4.08 3.36 -6.16
CA TYR A 106 -4.96 4.08 -5.23
C TYR A 106 -5.60 3.14 -4.20
N TRP A 107 -6.18 2.03 -4.67
CA TRP A 107 -6.85 1.03 -3.81
C TRP A 107 -5.88 0.34 -2.86
N ILE A 108 -4.71 -0.06 -3.37
CA ILE A 108 -3.65 -0.67 -2.57
C ILE A 108 -3.25 0.27 -1.44
N ARG A 109 -2.95 1.53 -1.76
CA ARG A 109 -2.55 2.53 -0.76
C ARG A 109 -3.62 2.77 0.30
N GLN A 110 -4.88 2.88 -0.13
CA GLN A 110 -6.00 3.09 0.79
C GLN A 110 -6.17 1.92 1.77
N HIS A 111 -6.08 0.67 1.27
CA HIS A 111 -6.21 -0.52 2.11
C HIS A 111 -5.04 -0.67 3.09
N ILE A 112 -3.80 -0.49 2.64
CA ILE A 112 -2.62 -0.55 3.50
C ILE A 112 -2.69 0.54 4.58
N LYS A 113 -3.00 1.78 4.19
CA LYS A 113 -3.09 2.89 5.13
C LYS A 113 -4.14 2.62 6.21
N ARG A 114 -5.34 2.21 5.81
CA ARG A 114 -6.42 1.88 6.76
C ARG A 114 -6.01 0.75 7.70
N TYR A 115 -5.43 -0.34 7.15
CA TYR A 115 -4.93 -1.46 7.95
C TYR A 115 -3.86 -1.00 8.94
N ALA A 116 -2.92 -0.17 8.51
CA ALA A 116 -1.86 0.36 9.35
C ALA A 116 -2.41 1.26 10.48
N GLU A 117 -3.36 2.14 10.19
CA GLU A 117 -4.00 3.00 11.20
C GLU A 117 -4.80 2.18 12.21
N ASP A 118 -5.48 1.13 11.77
CA ASP A 118 -6.29 0.27 12.64
C ASP A 118 -5.44 -0.65 13.54
N ASN A 119 -4.24 -1.05 13.12
CA ASN A 119 -3.44 -2.09 13.78
C ASN A 119 -2.09 -1.59 14.35
N SER A 120 -1.71 -0.32 14.13
CA SER A 120 -0.42 0.21 14.60
C SER A 120 -0.33 0.41 16.11
N ARG A 121 -1.43 0.25 16.86
CA ARG A 121 -1.49 0.46 18.30
C ARG A 121 -2.28 -0.65 18.98
N THR A 122 -1.80 -1.06 20.15
CA THR A 122 -2.51 -2.01 21.02
C THR A 122 -3.92 -1.53 21.39
N ILE A 123 -4.08 -0.20 21.60
CA ILE A 123 -5.39 0.43 21.81
C ILE A 123 -5.74 1.18 20.51
N ARG A 124 -6.75 0.67 19.81
CA ARG A 124 -7.26 1.28 18.56
C ARG A 124 -7.75 2.70 18.81
N LEU A 125 -7.29 3.65 18.00
CA LEU A 125 -7.79 5.01 17.95
C LEU A 125 -8.75 5.17 16.77
N ALA A 126 -9.83 5.95 16.98
CA ALA A 126 -10.73 6.29 15.88
C ALA A 126 -10.00 7.12 14.80
N ASN A 127 -10.32 6.89 13.53
CA ASN A 127 -9.62 7.50 12.38
C ASN A 127 -9.55 9.03 12.45
N PHE A 128 -10.61 9.70 12.97
CA PHE A 128 -10.59 11.16 13.11
C PHE A 128 -9.49 11.66 14.08
N ARG A 129 -9.10 10.82 15.07
CA ARG A 129 -8.01 11.17 16.02
C ARG A 129 -6.65 11.18 15.33
N TYR A 130 -6.42 10.35 14.31
CA TYR A 130 -5.19 10.39 13.53
C TYR A 130 -5.06 11.72 12.78
N GLY A 131 -6.15 12.23 12.18
CA GLY A 131 -6.16 13.54 11.57
C GLY A 131 -5.77 14.66 12.55
N GLN A 132 -6.40 14.69 13.72
CA GLN A 132 -6.08 15.68 14.79
C GLN A 132 -4.62 15.58 15.26
N MET A 133 -4.12 14.37 15.44
CA MET A 133 -2.70 14.17 15.82
C MET A 133 -1.73 14.66 14.75
N TYR A 134 -2.05 14.45 13.48
CA TYR A 134 -1.24 14.92 12.36
C TYR A 134 -1.21 16.45 12.30
N GLU A 135 -2.36 17.10 12.42
CA GLU A 135 -2.47 18.56 12.48
C GLU A 135 -1.70 19.14 13.67
N TYR A 136 -1.87 18.54 14.85
CA TYR A 136 -1.13 18.95 16.05
C TYR A 136 0.39 18.82 15.85
N LYS A 137 0.85 17.68 15.31
CA LYS A 137 2.27 17.44 15.04
C LYS A 137 2.85 18.44 14.04
N ASN A 138 2.10 18.79 12.99
CA ASN A 138 2.50 19.80 12.02
C ASN A 138 2.57 21.19 12.64
N ALA A 139 1.57 21.58 13.41
CA ALA A 139 1.55 22.86 14.13
C ALA A 139 2.72 22.95 15.14
N TYR A 140 2.95 21.88 15.90
CA TYR A 140 4.06 21.79 16.84
C TYR A 140 5.43 21.95 16.15
N ASN A 141 5.66 21.23 15.05
CA ASN A 141 6.91 21.32 14.29
C ASN A 141 7.12 22.72 13.70
N LEU A 142 6.05 23.34 13.19
CA LEU A 142 6.10 24.69 12.65
C LEU A 142 6.45 25.72 13.73
N LEU A 143 5.83 25.62 14.91
CA LEU A 143 6.11 26.49 16.05
C LEU A 143 7.52 26.28 16.58
N SER A 144 7.96 25.02 16.75
CA SER A 144 9.33 24.70 17.19
C SER A 144 10.37 25.31 16.25
N SER A 145 10.14 25.20 14.93
CA SER A 145 11.02 25.78 13.92
C SER A 145 11.08 27.32 14.00
N LYS A 146 9.93 27.98 14.25
CA LYS A 146 9.85 29.44 14.36
C LYS A 146 10.46 29.96 15.67
N LEU A 147 10.28 29.25 16.77
CA LEU A 147 10.69 29.68 18.10
C LEU A 147 12.14 29.27 18.42
N GLY A 148 12.74 28.35 17.68
CA GLY A 148 14.04 27.75 17.99
C GLY A 148 14.06 26.93 19.29
N ARG A 149 12.90 26.67 19.89
CA ARG A 149 12.70 25.88 21.11
C ARG A 149 11.38 25.12 21.05
N GLU A 150 11.19 24.19 21.98
CA GLU A 150 9.89 23.49 22.11
C GLU A 150 8.79 24.50 22.52
N PRO A 151 7.62 24.45 21.83
CA PRO A 151 6.48 25.26 22.20
C PRO A 151 5.96 24.84 23.59
N SER A 152 5.63 25.80 24.47
CA SER A 152 4.91 25.51 25.70
C SER A 152 3.45 25.13 25.39
N LYS A 153 2.88 24.27 26.23
CA LYS A 153 1.44 23.94 26.18
C LYS A 153 0.57 25.15 26.42
#